data_344b54e3c62f2c6721b2ab05391080c0
#
_entry.id   344b54e3c62f2c6721b2ab05391080c0
#
_cell.length_a   1.000
_cell.length_b   1.000
_cell.length_c   1.000
_cell.angle_alpha   90.00
_cell.angle_beta   90.00
_cell.angle_gamma   90.00
#
_symmetry.space_group_name_H-M   'P 1'
#
loop_
_entity.id
_entity.type
_entity.pdbx_description
1 polymer ?
#
loop_
_entity_poly.entity_id
_entity_poly.type
_entity_poly.pdbx_seq_one_letter_code
_entity_poly.pdbx_strand_id
1 'polypeptide(L)' 'MRIISQDGTVDVPYENVIIRVEGRTIEAYMGATYALMGVYQSTDDAIAVLREIVTYSREKYATYHMPQSNEVKNGRVQRL' A
#
# COMPACT_ATOMS: atom_id res chain seq x y z
N MET A 1 12.27 1.11 4.60
CA MET A 1 11.58 1.22 3.29
C MET A 1 10.61 2.38 3.33
N ARG A 2 10.58 3.20 2.29
CA ARG A 2 9.58 4.26 2.15
C ARG A 2 8.40 3.74 1.35
N ILE A 3 7.19 4.16 1.70
CA ILE A 3 5.99 3.84 0.94
C ILE A 3 5.42 5.14 0.39
N ILE A 4 5.29 5.21 -0.93
CA ILE A 4 4.72 6.38 -1.62
C ILE A 4 3.27 6.06 -1.97
N SER A 5 2.37 6.96 -1.62
CA SER A 5 0.93 6.77 -1.85
C SER A 5 0.59 6.68 -3.33
N GLN A 6 -0.60 6.16 -3.61
CA GLN A 6 -1.10 5.95 -4.98
C GLN A 6 -1.10 7.24 -5.80
N ASP A 7 -1.40 8.37 -5.17
CA ASP A 7 -1.40 9.67 -5.86
C ASP A 7 -0.05 10.41 -5.78
N GLY A 8 0.94 9.82 -5.12
CA GLY A 8 2.28 10.37 -5.04
C GLY A 8 2.46 11.50 -4.02
N THR A 9 1.44 11.81 -3.22
CA THR A 9 1.50 12.98 -2.33
C THR A 9 1.90 12.64 -0.90
N VAL A 10 1.92 11.37 -0.53
CA VAL A 10 2.25 10.94 0.84
C VAL A 10 3.40 9.94 0.79
N ASP A 11 4.38 10.16 1.66
CA ASP A 11 5.57 9.33 1.79
C ASP A 11 5.71 8.97 3.27
N VAL A 12 5.60 7.67 3.60
CA VAL A 12 5.68 7.23 4.98
C VAL A 12 6.77 6.17 5.16
N PRO A 13 7.42 6.13 6.35
CA PRO A 13 8.40 5.09 6.65
C PRO A 13 7.65 3.81 7.09
N TYR A 14 7.87 2.71 6.38
CA TYR A 14 7.23 1.45 6.67
C TYR A 14 7.46 1.01 8.13
N GLU A 15 8.67 1.25 8.64
CA GLU A 15 9.08 0.80 9.97
C GLU A 15 8.38 1.52 11.12
N ASN A 16 7.75 2.66 10.85
CA ASN A 16 7.17 3.53 11.87
C ASN A 16 5.65 3.69 11.74
N VAL A 17 5.02 2.94 10.85
CA VAL A 17 3.57 3.06 10.63
C VAL A 17 2.89 1.70 10.78
N ILE A 18 1.60 1.74 11.06
CA ILE A 18 0.73 0.57 10.96
C ILE A 18 0.01 0.67 9.63
N ILE A 19 0.19 -0.33 8.77
CA ILE A 19 -0.53 -0.39 7.49
C ILE A 19 -1.80 -1.22 7.70
N ARG A 20 -2.93 -0.66 7.29
CA ARG A 20 -4.22 -1.31 7.51
C ARG A 20 -5.04 -1.32 6.23
N VAL A 21 -5.68 -2.45 5.96
CA VAL A 21 -6.72 -2.55 4.92
C VAL A 21 -8.06 -2.29 5.59
N GLU A 22 -8.78 -1.30 5.08
CA GLU A 22 -10.13 -0.98 5.52
C GLU A 22 -11.02 -0.96 4.29
N GLY A 23 -11.85 -2.01 4.13
CA GLY A 23 -12.65 -2.18 2.92
C GLY A 23 -11.75 -2.27 1.69
N ARG A 24 -11.86 -1.30 0.78
CA ARG A 24 -11.06 -1.25 -0.45
C ARG A 24 -9.88 -0.30 -0.35
N THR A 25 -9.61 0.25 0.83
CA THR A 25 -8.58 1.25 1.01
C THR A 25 -7.40 0.70 1.80
N ILE A 26 -6.23 1.29 1.58
CA ILE A 26 -5.05 1.05 2.41
C ILE A 26 -4.70 2.36 3.09
N GLU A 27 -4.55 2.29 4.41
CA GLU A 27 -4.27 3.42 5.27
C GLU A 27 -2.99 3.18 6.07
N ALA A 28 -2.23 4.24 6.29
CA ALA A 28 -1.04 4.21 7.15
C ALA A 28 -1.32 5.04 8.39
N TYR A 29 -1.17 4.42 9.55
CA TYR A 29 -1.42 5.07 10.84
C TYR A 29 -0.10 5.38 11.55
N MET A 30 -0.01 6.61 12.07
CA MET A 30 1.07 7.04 12.94
C MET A 30 0.42 7.67 14.17
N GLY A 31 0.38 6.92 15.28
CA GLY A 31 -0.35 7.36 16.47
C GLY A 31 -1.82 7.55 16.17
N ALA A 32 -2.35 8.74 16.47
CA ALA A 32 -3.77 9.05 16.29
C ALA A 32 -4.10 9.58 14.89
N THR A 33 -3.11 9.80 14.03
CA THR A 33 -3.34 10.31 12.68
C THR A 33 -3.14 9.20 11.65
N TYR A 34 -3.76 9.38 10.49
CA TYR A 34 -3.57 8.42 9.41
C TYR A 34 -3.55 9.13 8.06
N ALA A 35 -2.97 8.44 7.07
CA ALA A 35 -2.96 8.90 5.69
C ALA A 35 -3.57 7.82 4.81
N LEU A 36 -4.37 8.24 3.83
CA LEU A 36 -4.89 7.33 2.81
C LEU A 36 -3.76 7.04 1.81
N MET A 37 -3.40 5.76 1.68
CA MET A 37 -2.29 5.37 0.80
C MET A 37 -2.78 4.91 -0.57
N GLY A 38 -3.95 4.30 -0.63
CA GLY A 38 -4.50 3.87 -1.91
C GLY A 38 -5.94 3.39 -1.80
N VAL A 39 -6.64 3.41 -2.95
CA VAL A 39 -8.01 2.91 -3.09
C VAL A 39 -8.02 1.92 -4.25
N TYR A 40 -8.65 0.76 -4.04
CA TYR A 40 -8.65 -0.32 -5.02
C TYR A 40 -10.08 -0.73 -5.39
N GLN A 41 -10.22 -1.68 -6.32
CA GLN A 41 -11.53 -2.07 -6.82
C GLN A 41 -12.27 -3.03 -5.91
N SER A 42 -11.51 -3.74 -5.05
CA SER A 42 -12.08 -4.69 -4.11
C SER A 42 -11.20 -4.83 -2.88
N THR A 43 -11.76 -5.42 -1.83
CA THR A 43 -10.98 -5.75 -0.63
C THR A 43 -9.87 -6.75 -0.96
N ASP A 44 -10.15 -7.73 -1.83
CA ASP A 44 -9.12 -8.71 -2.23
C ASP A 44 -7.95 -8.03 -2.92
N ASP A 45 -8.22 -7.02 -3.75
CA ASP A 45 -7.17 -6.25 -4.41
C ASP A 45 -6.34 -5.48 -3.39
N ALA A 46 -6.98 -4.84 -2.41
CA ALA A 46 -6.27 -4.13 -1.36
C ALA A 46 -5.39 -5.09 -0.53
N ILE A 47 -5.90 -6.29 -0.22
CA ILE A 47 -5.13 -7.30 0.50
C ILE A 47 -3.91 -7.74 -0.31
N ALA A 48 -4.07 -7.90 -1.64
CA ALA A 48 -2.95 -8.26 -2.51
C ALA A 48 -1.85 -7.21 -2.45
N VAL A 49 -2.22 -5.92 -2.42
CA VAL A 49 -1.25 -4.83 -2.28
C VAL A 49 -0.54 -4.89 -0.93
N LEU A 50 -1.28 -5.13 0.15
CA LEU A 50 -0.67 -5.27 1.47
C LEU A 50 0.38 -6.39 1.48
N ARG A 51 0.06 -7.53 0.87
CA ARG A 51 1.00 -8.64 0.76
C ARG A 51 2.26 -8.27 -0.03
N GLU A 52 2.10 -7.49 -1.09
CA GLU A 52 3.25 -7.04 -1.87
C GLU A 52 4.12 -6.08 -1.06
N ILE A 53 3.52 -5.18 -0.26
CA ILE A 53 4.26 -4.31 0.64
C ILE A 53 5.14 -5.13 1.59
N VAL A 54 4.57 -6.16 2.19
CA VAL A 54 5.31 -7.05 3.12
C VAL A 54 6.46 -7.75 2.39
N THR A 55 6.21 -8.24 1.18
CA THR A 55 7.24 -8.92 0.38
C THR A 55 8.39 -7.97 0.06
N TYR A 56 8.08 -6.75 -0.37
CA TYR A 56 9.11 -5.75 -0.68
C TYR A 56 9.92 -5.40 0.56
N SER A 57 9.27 -5.30 1.72
CA SER A 57 9.97 -5.05 2.98
C SER A 57 10.95 -6.16 3.32
N ARG A 58 10.53 -7.42 3.15
CA ARG A 58 11.40 -8.58 3.41
C ARG A 58 12.58 -8.64 2.46
N GLU A 59 12.38 -8.23 1.22
CA GLU A 59 13.43 -8.20 0.20
C GLU A 59 14.28 -6.93 0.28
N LYS A 60 14.02 -6.10 1.27
CA LYS A 60 14.80 -4.89 1.60
C LYS A 60 14.85 -3.87 0.48
N TYR A 61 13.76 -3.71 -0.24
CA TYR A 61 13.64 -2.60 -1.17
C TYR A 61 13.66 -1.27 -0.42
N ALA A 62 14.27 -0.26 -1.02
CA ALA A 62 14.34 1.06 -0.40
C ALA A 62 13.00 1.79 -0.46
N THR A 63 12.24 1.59 -1.53
CA THR A 63 10.98 2.30 -1.77
C THR A 63 9.95 1.36 -2.38
N TYR A 64 8.71 1.50 -1.92
CA TYR A 64 7.55 0.84 -2.50
C TYR A 64 6.58 1.91 -3.00
N HIS A 65 6.26 1.89 -4.28
CA HIS A 65 5.25 2.75 -4.86
C HIS A 65 3.92 2.01 -4.89
N MET A 66 2.89 2.57 -4.25
CA MET A 66 1.55 1.97 -4.26
C MET A 66 1.08 1.85 -5.71
N PRO A 67 0.60 0.67 -6.12
CA PRO A 67 0.12 0.51 -7.50
C PRO A 67 -1.16 1.32 -7.73
N GLN A 68 -1.41 1.68 -8.98
CA GLN A 68 -2.66 2.29 -9.38
C GLN A 68 -3.77 1.24 -9.34
N SER A 69 -5.02 1.70 -9.23
CA SER A 69 -6.16 0.78 -9.13
C SER A 69 -6.23 -0.19 -10.32
N ASN A 70 -5.92 0.28 -11.53
CA ASN A 70 -5.96 -0.56 -12.73
C ASN A 70 -4.77 -1.53 -12.84
N GLU A 71 -3.80 -1.43 -11.95
CA GLU A 71 -2.67 -2.36 -11.90
C GLU A 71 -2.93 -3.54 -10.96
N VAL A 72 -4.12 -3.59 -10.34
CA VAL A 72 -4.49 -4.66 -9.42
C VAL A 72 -5.82 -5.24 -9.86
N LYS A 73 -5.86 -6.52 -10.18
CA LYS A 73 -7.06 -7.20 -10.66
C LYS A 73 -7.11 -8.62 -10.11
N ASN A 74 -8.31 -9.04 -9.71
CA ASN A 74 -8.55 -10.41 -9.24
C ASN A 74 -7.60 -10.83 -8.12
N GLY A 75 -7.29 -9.90 -7.22
CA GLY A 75 -6.40 -10.18 -6.11
C GLY A 75 -4.94 -10.32 -6.49
N ARG A 76 -4.52 -9.74 -7.62
CA ARG A 76 -3.12 -9.77 -8.08
C ARG A 76 -2.64 -8.40 -8.49
N VAL A 77 -1.44 -8.06 -8.08
CA VAL A 77 -0.78 -6.83 -8.54
C VAL A 77 -0.09 -7.14 -9.87
N GLN A 78 -0.45 -6.37 -10.89
CA GLN A 78 0.09 -6.51 -12.23
C GLN A 78 0.61 -5.16 -12.68
N ARG A 79 1.86 -4.88 -12.38
CA ARG A 79 2.45 -3.59 -12.72
C ARG A 79 2.70 -3.52 -14.22
N LEU A 80 2.31 -2.42 -14.80
CA LEU A 80 2.42 -2.18 -16.23
C LEU A 80 3.79 -1.64 -16.61
#